data_a9b9f1410d69f890d71a7700eb5461bc
#
_entry.id   a9b9f1410d69f890d71a7700eb5461bc
#
_cell.length_a   1.000
_cell.length_b   1.000
_cell.length_c   1.000
_cell.angle_alpha   90.00
_cell.angle_beta   90.00
_cell.angle_gamma   90.00
#
_symmetry.space_group_name_H-M   'P 1'
#
loop_
_entity.id
_entity.type
_entity.pdbx_description
1 polymer ?
#
loop_
_entity_poly.entity_id
_entity_poly.type
_entity_poly.pdbx_seq_one_letter_code
_entity_poly.pdbx_strand_id
1 'polypeptide(L)'
;MRRNRIAAGVLSALLMWNAAAVGHVASILLDKVRASVVGCMVLMAWVTTNGLGPTRVKWQAWGLAPLPALSPHRWYCELMYTSTAARYADEWDTSVGLAAWGYAADGAPRAARWLLAVGAGWRLLTVAALLAAHEPGACVRKLK
;
A
#
# COMPACT_ATOMS: atom_id res chain seq x y z
N MET A 1 10.60 -24.68 -4.19
CA MET A 1 10.03 -24.16 -2.93
C MET A 1 10.84 -23.02 -2.27
N ARG A 2 12.17 -23.04 -2.17
CA ARG A 2 12.99 -22.01 -1.49
C ARG A 2 12.88 -20.60 -2.10
N ARG A 3 12.94 -20.48 -3.42
CA ARG A 3 12.87 -19.21 -4.17
C ARG A 3 11.57 -18.41 -3.90
N ASN A 4 10.48 -19.10 -3.61
CA ASN A 4 9.17 -18.48 -3.40
C ASN A 4 8.99 -17.93 -1.98
N ARG A 5 9.62 -18.53 -0.98
CA ARG A 5 9.61 -17.99 0.39
C ARG A 5 10.39 -16.69 0.47
N ILE A 6 11.47 -16.58 -0.29
CA ILE A 6 12.26 -15.34 -0.39
C ILE A 6 11.42 -14.23 -1.04
N ALA A 7 10.74 -14.53 -2.16
CA ALA A 7 9.88 -13.55 -2.82
C ALA A 7 8.75 -13.05 -1.90
N ALA A 8 8.05 -13.95 -1.21
CA ALA A 8 7.01 -13.58 -0.25
C ALA A 8 7.56 -12.73 0.90
N GLY A 9 8.74 -13.09 1.44
CA GLY A 9 9.41 -12.32 2.48
C GLY A 9 9.76 -10.90 2.03
N VAL A 10 10.32 -10.73 0.82
CA VAL A 10 10.64 -9.41 0.25
C VAL A 10 9.38 -8.57 0.05
N LEU A 11 8.30 -9.17 -0.43
CA LEU A 11 7.03 -8.47 -0.63
C LEU A 11 6.42 -8.00 0.69
N SER A 12 6.45 -8.86 1.72
CA SER A 12 5.99 -8.48 3.06
C SER A 12 6.85 -7.37 3.66
N ALA A 13 8.17 -7.42 3.47
CA ALA A 13 9.07 -6.35 3.90
C ALA A 13 8.77 -5.02 3.21
N LEU A 14 8.45 -5.03 1.91
CA LEU A 14 8.03 -3.84 1.17
C LEU A 14 6.72 -3.26 1.71
N LEU A 15 5.76 -4.12 2.05
CA LEU A 15 4.50 -3.66 2.65
C LEU A 15 4.75 -3.03 4.03
N MET A 16 5.56 -3.65 4.88
CA MET A 16 5.95 -3.11 6.19
C MET A 16 6.72 -1.80 6.06
N TRP A 17 7.59 -1.68 5.05
CA TRP A 17 8.30 -0.45 4.74
C TRP A 17 7.34 0.70 4.41
N ASN A 18 6.25 0.44 3.67
CA ASN A 18 5.19 1.40 3.39
C ASN A 18 4.43 1.79 4.68
N ALA A 19 4.03 0.81 5.49
CA ALA A 19 3.30 1.05 6.74
C ALA A 19 4.11 1.88 7.73
N ALA A 20 5.42 1.58 7.86
CA ALA A 20 6.32 2.35 8.71
C ALA A 20 6.42 3.82 8.29
N ALA A 21 6.36 4.12 6.99
CA ALA A 21 6.42 5.49 6.51
C ALA A 21 5.22 6.33 6.96
N VAL A 22 4.01 5.75 6.97
CA VAL A 22 2.81 6.41 7.53
C VAL A 22 2.98 6.71 9.01
N GLY A 23 3.48 5.75 9.77
CA GLY A 23 3.78 5.95 11.20
C GLY A 23 4.77 7.09 11.43
N HIS A 24 5.82 7.19 10.61
CA HIS A 24 6.79 8.28 10.69
C HIS A 24 6.15 9.64 10.40
N VAL A 25 5.38 9.77 9.32
CA VAL A 25 4.68 11.03 8.99
C VAL A 25 3.76 11.44 10.15
N ALA A 26 2.95 10.50 10.64
CA ALA A 26 2.03 10.77 11.73
C ALA A 26 2.76 11.22 13.00
N SER A 27 3.87 10.56 13.37
CA SER A 27 4.64 10.88 14.58
C SER A 27 5.37 12.21 14.51
N ILE A 28 5.69 12.72 13.30
CA ILE A 28 6.30 14.04 13.11
C ILE A 28 5.26 15.15 13.25
N LEU A 29 4.06 14.93 12.70
CA LEU A 29 3.03 15.98 12.58
C LEU A 29 2.11 16.04 13.80
N LEU A 30 1.95 14.94 14.56
CA LEU A 30 0.97 14.79 15.62
C LEU A 30 1.62 14.38 16.94
N ASP A 31 0.93 14.62 18.04
CA ASP A 31 1.31 14.07 19.34
C ASP A 31 1.17 12.54 19.36
N LYS A 32 1.79 11.89 20.33
CA LYS A 32 1.89 10.42 20.42
C LYS A 32 0.54 9.70 20.31
N VAL A 33 -0.50 10.22 20.97
CA VAL A 33 -1.81 9.57 20.99
C VAL A 33 -2.51 9.73 19.65
N ARG A 34 -2.55 10.96 19.12
CA ARG A 34 -3.18 11.25 17.81
C ARG A 34 -2.44 10.56 16.68
N ALA A 35 -1.10 10.50 16.73
CA ALA A 35 -0.29 9.78 15.74
C ALA A 35 -0.67 8.30 15.66
N SER A 36 -0.86 7.65 16.81
CA SER A 36 -1.26 6.24 16.86
C SER A 36 -2.65 6.03 16.26
N VAL A 37 -3.63 6.88 16.63
CA VAL A 37 -5.00 6.78 16.12
C VAL A 37 -5.04 7.02 14.61
N VAL A 38 -4.43 8.11 14.13
CA VAL A 38 -4.41 8.43 12.69
C VAL A 38 -3.66 7.38 11.91
N GLY A 39 -2.53 6.88 12.40
CA GLY A 39 -1.79 5.79 11.77
C GLY A 39 -2.64 4.54 11.61
N CYS A 40 -3.35 4.11 12.66
CA CYS A 40 -4.29 2.99 12.60
C CYS A 40 -5.43 3.23 11.60
N MET A 41 -6.02 4.44 11.57
CA MET A 41 -7.10 4.77 10.63
C MET A 41 -6.62 4.68 9.17
N VAL A 42 -5.42 5.20 8.86
CA VAL A 42 -4.84 5.11 7.51
C VAL A 42 -4.57 3.66 7.12
N LEU A 43 -4.01 2.85 8.04
CA LEU A 43 -3.77 1.43 7.78
C LEU A 43 -5.08 0.67 7.57
N MET A 44 -6.12 0.95 8.36
CA MET A 44 -7.46 0.36 8.16
C MET A 44 -8.07 0.77 6.81
N ALA A 45 -7.95 2.05 6.42
CA ALA A 45 -8.39 2.50 5.10
C ALA A 45 -7.63 1.78 3.98
N TRP A 46 -6.33 1.52 4.14
CA TRP A 46 -5.57 0.73 3.17
C TRP A 46 -6.01 -0.73 3.10
N VAL A 47 -6.32 -1.34 4.25
CA VAL A 47 -6.84 -2.71 4.29
C VAL A 47 -8.21 -2.79 3.62
N THR A 48 -9.11 -1.82 3.83
CA THR A 48 -10.42 -1.81 3.18
C THR A 48 -10.35 -1.53 1.67
N THR A 49 -9.32 -0.81 1.22
CA THR A 49 -9.09 -0.50 -0.20
C THR A 49 -8.14 -1.49 -0.89
N ASN A 50 -7.83 -2.63 -0.28
CA ASN A 50 -6.89 -3.63 -0.81
C ASN A 50 -7.40 -4.38 -2.05
N GLY A 51 -8.69 -4.27 -2.37
CA GLY A 51 -9.33 -4.95 -3.50
C GLY A 51 -9.87 -6.35 -3.15
N LEU A 52 -9.74 -6.81 -1.89
CA LEU A 52 -10.33 -8.07 -1.43
C LEU A 52 -11.76 -7.89 -0.92
N GLY A 53 -12.10 -6.72 -0.37
CA GLY A 53 -13.46 -6.37 0.01
C GLY A 53 -14.24 -5.94 -1.24
N PRO A 54 -14.35 -4.62 -1.54
CA PRO A 54 -14.81 -4.21 -2.86
C PRO A 54 -13.72 -4.50 -3.88
N THR A 55 -14.01 -5.33 -4.90
CA THR A 55 -13.06 -5.65 -5.96
C THR A 55 -12.73 -4.39 -6.79
N ARG A 56 -11.64 -4.42 -7.55
CA ARG A 56 -11.29 -3.33 -8.46
C ARG A 56 -12.42 -2.98 -9.41
N VAL A 57 -13.15 -4.00 -9.89
CA VAL A 57 -14.31 -3.83 -10.78
C VAL A 57 -15.40 -3.01 -10.09
N LYS A 58 -15.69 -3.27 -8.81
CA LYS A 58 -16.66 -2.50 -8.03
C LYS A 58 -16.22 -1.07 -7.80
N TRP A 59 -14.94 -0.85 -7.45
CA TRP A 59 -14.38 0.51 -7.30
C TRP A 59 -14.48 1.32 -8.59
N GLN A 60 -14.25 0.68 -9.76
CA GLN A 60 -14.43 1.32 -11.07
C GLN A 60 -15.91 1.65 -11.34
N ALA A 61 -16.83 0.72 -11.05
CA ALA A 61 -18.26 0.94 -11.22
C ALA A 61 -18.79 2.09 -10.34
N TRP A 62 -18.17 2.33 -9.18
CA TRP A 62 -18.52 3.45 -8.29
C TRP A 62 -17.84 4.78 -8.67
N GLY A 63 -17.02 4.82 -9.70
CA GLY A 63 -16.24 5.99 -10.10
C GLY A 63 -15.09 6.33 -9.13
N LEU A 64 -14.77 5.43 -8.18
CA LEU A 64 -13.77 5.63 -7.14
C LEU A 64 -12.44 4.90 -7.43
N ALA A 65 -12.18 4.56 -8.68
CA ALA A 65 -10.98 3.85 -9.13
C ALA A 65 -9.63 4.44 -8.62
N PRO A 66 -9.46 5.76 -8.45
CA PRO A 66 -8.20 6.32 -7.94
C PRO A 66 -7.90 5.98 -6.48
N LEU A 67 -8.93 5.78 -5.63
CA LEU A 67 -8.72 5.54 -4.19
C LEU A 67 -7.91 4.27 -3.89
N PRO A 68 -8.25 3.10 -4.43
CA PRO A 68 -7.44 1.90 -4.24
C PRO A 68 -6.02 2.04 -4.80
N ALA A 69 -5.82 2.88 -5.83
CA ALA A 69 -4.50 3.06 -6.44
C ALA A 69 -3.47 3.67 -5.46
N LEU A 70 -3.92 4.45 -4.49
CA LEU A 70 -3.08 5.04 -3.44
C LEU A 70 -2.73 4.05 -2.33
N SER A 71 -3.43 2.92 -2.23
CA SER A 71 -3.19 1.91 -1.20
C SER A 71 -2.06 0.96 -1.58
N PRO A 72 -0.98 0.88 -0.80
CA PRO A 72 0.08 -0.12 -1.04
C PRO A 72 -0.44 -1.55 -0.85
N HIS A 73 -1.45 -1.76 0.01
CA HIS A 73 -2.06 -3.07 0.22
C HIS A 73 -2.72 -3.62 -1.05
N ARG A 74 -3.35 -2.76 -1.84
CA ARG A 74 -3.92 -3.18 -3.12
C ARG A 74 -2.86 -3.72 -4.07
N TRP A 75 -1.75 -3.01 -4.22
CA TRP A 75 -0.67 -3.42 -5.11
C TRP A 75 0.03 -4.70 -4.61
N TYR A 76 0.16 -4.83 -3.29
CA TYR A 76 0.65 -6.05 -2.67
C TYR A 76 -0.29 -7.23 -2.96
N CYS A 77 -1.60 -7.07 -2.78
CA CYS A 77 -2.58 -8.13 -3.06
C CYS A 77 -2.61 -8.50 -4.55
N GLU A 78 -2.59 -7.51 -5.46
CA GLU A 78 -2.51 -7.77 -6.90
C GLU A 78 -1.25 -8.56 -7.25
N LEU A 79 -0.10 -8.19 -6.69
CA LEU A 79 1.18 -8.87 -6.94
C LEU A 79 1.19 -10.29 -6.40
N MET A 80 0.70 -10.49 -5.16
CA MET A 80 0.60 -11.83 -4.56
C MET A 80 -0.37 -12.72 -5.33
N TYR A 81 -1.54 -12.20 -5.69
CA TYR A 81 -2.54 -12.97 -6.41
C TYR A 81 -2.08 -13.36 -7.81
N THR A 82 -1.57 -12.41 -8.60
CA THR A 82 -1.10 -12.67 -9.97
C THR A 82 0.10 -13.61 -10.00
N SER A 83 1.04 -13.49 -9.06
CA SER A 83 2.18 -14.41 -8.96
C SER A 83 1.77 -15.82 -8.50
N THR A 84 0.72 -15.93 -7.70
CA THR A 84 0.17 -17.22 -7.31
C THR A 84 -0.63 -17.84 -8.47
N ALA A 85 -1.50 -17.06 -9.13
CA ALA A 85 -2.25 -17.51 -10.29
C ALA A 85 -1.34 -18.01 -11.40
N ALA A 86 -0.26 -17.29 -11.72
CA ALA A 86 0.71 -17.70 -12.71
C ALA A 86 1.38 -19.07 -12.39
N ARG A 87 1.47 -19.43 -11.12
CA ARG A 87 2.05 -20.74 -10.72
C ARG A 87 1.11 -21.90 -11.00
N TYR A 88 -0.18 -21.68 -10.89
CA TYR A 88 -1.21 -22.71 -11.06
C TYR A 88 -1.90 -22.65 -12.43
N ALA A 89 -1.41 -21.80 -13.33
CA ALA A 89 -2.01 -21.61 -14.65
C ALA A 89 -2.00 -22.89 -15.52
N ASP A 90 -1.04 -23.78 -15.30
CA ASP A 90 -0.94 -25.07 -16.01
C ASP A 90 -1.93 -26.12 -15.48
N GLU A 91 -2.39 -25.95 -14.21
CA GLU A 91 -3.26 -26.93 -13.55
C GLU A 91 -4.71 -26.47 -13.48
N TRP A 92 -4.94 -25.12 -13.45
CA TRP A 92 -6.24 -24.51 -13.21
C TRP A 92 -6.47 -23.32 -14.13
N ASP A 93 -7.69 -23.17 -14.59
CA ASP A 93 -8.10 -21.93 -15.29
C ASP A 93 -8.19 -20.78 -14.27
N THR A 94 -7.13 -20.00 -14.22
CA THR A 94 -7.02 -18.83 -13.32
C THR A 94 -7.66 -17.57 -13.92
N SER A 95 -8.12 -17.61 -15.18
CA SER A 95 -8.65 -16.46 -15.90
C SER A 95 -9.92 -15.89 -15.26
N VAL A 96 -10.82 -16.76 -14.83
CA VAL A 96 -12.08 -16.38 -14.16
C VAL A 96 -11.81 -15.64 -12.86
N GLY A 97 -10.87 -16.15 -12.05
CA GLY A 97 -10.45 -15.49 -10.81
C GLY A 97 -9.83 -14.14 -11.05
N LEU A 98 -8.90 -14.03 -12.01
CA LEU A 98 -8.26 -12.76 -12.37
C LEU A 98 -9.28 -11.73 -12.86
N ALA A 99 -10.23 -12.13 -13.71
CA ALA A 99 -11.28 -11.26 -14.20
C ALA A 99 -12.22 -10.78 -13.08
N ALA A 100 -12.60 -11.66 -12.16
CA ALA A 100 -13.45 -11.31 -11.02
C ALA A 100 -12.85 -10.23 -10.13
N TRP A 101 -11.52 -10.24 -9.96
CA TRP A 101 -10.78 -9.21 -9.19
C TRP A 101 -10.39 -8.00 -10.04
N GLY A 102 -10.49 -8.09 -11.37
CA GLY A 102 -10.06 -7.08 -12.33
C GLY A 102 -8.52 -6.98 -12.43
N TYR A 103 -7.82 -8.10 -12.21
CA TYR A 103 -6.37 -8.18 -12.33
C TYR A 103 -5.97 -8.71 -13.70
N ALA A 104 -4.88 -8.17 -14.26
CA ALA A 104 -4.30 -8.69 -15.50
C ALA A 104 -3.28 -9.79 -15.18
N ALA A 105 -3.23 -10.85 -15.98
CA ALA A 105 -2.31 -11.96 -15.78
C ALA A 105 -0.82 -11.51 -15.77
N ASP A 106 -0.50 -10.51 -16.57
CA ASP A 106 0.83 -9.87 -16.68
C ASP A 106 1.00 -8.68 -15.72
N GLY A 107 0.08 -8.48 -14.78
CA GLY A 107 0.02 -7.31 -13.89
C GLY A 107 1.14 -7.25 -12.84
N ALA A 108 1.84 -8.35 -12.55
CA ALA A 108 2.83 -8.42 -11.49
C ALA A 108 3.95 -7.36 -11.58
N PRO A 109 4.60 -7.10 -12.72
CA PRO A 109 5.65 -6.07 -12.81
C PRO A 109 5.11 -4.65 -12.59
N ARG A 110 3.87 -4.40 -13.04
CA ARG A 110 3.19 -3.12 -12.81
C ARG A 110 2.89 -2.92 -11.33
N ALA A 111 2.34 -3.94 -10.68
CA ALA A 111 2.02 -3.90 -9.25
C ALA A 111 3.27 -3.68 -8.39
N ALA A 112 4.39 -4.35 -8.72
CA ALA A 112 5.66 -4.16 -8.04
C ALA A 112 6.17 -2.71 -8.17
N ARG A 113 6.13 -2.14 -9.38
CA ARG A 113 6.54 -0.74 -9.61
C ARG A 113 5.68 0.24 -8.82
N TRP A 114 4.37 0.06 -8.81
CA TRP A 114 3.47 0.92 -8.05
C TRP A 114 3.65 0.78 -6.54
N LEU A 115 3.90 -0.42 -6.03
CA LEU A 115 4.18 -0.64 -4.61
C LEU A 115 5.44 0.11 -4.18
N LEU A 116 6.49 0.09 -5.01
CA LEU A 116 7.72 0.87 -4.77
C LEU A 116 7.48 2.38 -4.90
N ALA A 117 6.75 2.82 -5.92
CA ALA A 117 6.47 4.24 -6.15
C ALA A 117 5.65 4.86 -5.01
N VAL A 118 4.61 4.16 -4.54
CA VAL A 118 3.81 4.61 -3.39
C VAL A 118 4.66 4.67 -2.13
N GLY A 119 5.51 3.66 -1.89
CA GLY A 119 6.43 3.66 -0.75
C GLY A 119 7.44 4.80 -0.80
N ALA A 120 8.03 5.06 -1.97
CA ALA A 120 8.93 6.19 -2.17
C ALA A 120 8.20 7.54 -1.92
N GLY A 121 6.98 7.69 -2.43
CA GLY A 121 6.15 8.86 -2.18
C GLY A 121 5.92 9.13 -0.69
N TRP A 122 5.59 8.09 0.08
CA TRP A 122 5.44 8.20 1.53
C TRP A 122 6.76 8.59 2.23
N ARG A 123 7.91 8.11 1.76
CA ARG A 123 9.23 8.51 2.29
C ARG A 123 9.57 9.96 1.97
N LEU A 124 9.29 10.41 0.76
CA LEU A 124 9.45 11.82 0.40
C LEU A 124 8.55 12.71 1.26
N LEU A 125 7.32 12.31 1.52
CA LEU A 125 6.42 13.01 2.44
C LEU A 125 6.97 13.04 3.88
N THR A 126 7.60 11.96 4.34
CA THR A 126 8.29 11.93 5.64
C THR A 126 9.41 12.98 5.70
N VAL A 127 10.24 13.04 4.67
CA VAL A 127 11.33 14.04 4.59
C VAL A 127 10.76 15.47 4.55
N ALA A 128 9.74 15.72 3.75
CA ALA A 128 9.09 17.03 3.69
C ALA A 128 8.49 17.43 5.05
N ALA A 129 7.83 16.49 5.74
CA ALA A 129 7.30 16.74 7.08
C ALA A 129 8.42 17.05 8.11
N LEU A 130 9.55 16.35 8.03
CA LEU A 130 10.71 16.63 8.88
C LEU A 130 11.26 18.02 8.61
N LEU A 131 11.45 18.41 7.36
CA LEU A 131 11.96 19.73 7.00
C LEU A 131 11.01 20.82 7.50
N ALA A 132 9.71 20.67 7.28
CA ALA A 132 8.70 21.61 7.76
C ALA A 132 8.65 21.71 9.30
N ALA A 133 8.89 20.60 10.00
CA ALA A 133 8.94 20.59 11.48
C ALA A 133 10.20 21.23 12.06
N HIS A 134 11.28 21.34 11.27
CA HIS A 134 12.57 21.90 11.69
C HIS A 134 12.77 23.36 11.27
N GLU A 135 11.80 23.98 10.61
CA GLU A 135 11.88 25.42 10.30
C GLU A 135 11.96 26.23 11.59
N PRO A 136 12.89 27.24 11.66
CA PRO A 136 13.03 28.10 12.83
C PRO A 136 11.73 28.89 13.03
N GLY A 137 10.98 28.54 14.06
CA GLY A 137 9.64 29.11 14.37
C GLY A 137 8.53 28.07 14.51
N ALA A 138 8.67 26.88 13.95
CA ALA A 138 7.67 25.80 14.10
C ALA A 138 7.58 25.26 15.54
N CYS A 139 8.68 25.33 16.29
CA CYS A 139 8.75 24.85 17.68
C CYS A 139 7.90 25.70 18.65
N VAL A 140 7.69 26.98 18.36
CA VAL A 140 6.90 27.91 19.22
C VAL A 140 5.40 27.65 19.08
N ARG A 141 4.92 27.06 17.98
CA ARG A 141 3.49 26.75 17.78
C ARG A 141 2.99 25.49 18.49
N LYS A 142 3.88 24.59 18.89
CA LYS A 142 3.49 23.34 19.59
C LYS A 142 3.31 23.49 21.09
N LEU A 143 3.63 24.67 21.66
CA LEU A 143 3.57 24.94 23.11
C LEU A 143 2.39 25.86 23.50
N LYS A 144 1.49 26.17 22.59
CA LYS A 144 0.23 26.84 22.85
C LYS A 144 -0.94 25.88 22.52
#